data_e7fde2a46f50e762745f438fac6f42d8
#
_entry.id   e7fde2a46f50e762745f438fac6f42d8
#
_cell.length_a   1.000
_cell.length_b   1.000
_cell.length_c   1.000
_cell.angle_alpha   90.00
_cell.angle_beta   90.00
_cell.angle_gamma   90.00
#
_symmetry.space_group_name_H-M   'P 1'
#
loop_
_entity.id
_entity.type
_entity.pdbx_description
1 polymer ?
#
loop_
_entity_poly.entity_id
_entity_poly.type
_entity_poly.pdbx_seq_one_letter_code
_entity_poly.pdbx_strand_id
1 'polypeptide(L)'
;MVQWSSVRISTAAVVTLTVGIVAPVGRAQQPAPTLADTPQVVNSPAGRLRVVPIKGLVYPWALAFLPNGDMLVTEQNRTTLRLIREGVLDPTPITGLPRPITSQRRDTAGVDVAVHPRFSENRLVYVAFWKPKPDAEHLRTAVVYRGRLEGYQLTDVEEIFESVSWTDGPSAARIIFGPDGKLYLAIGAPGFQETLGETTWAQDPDHHGGKILRLNDDGTTPADNPFVGRPGYRPEIFALGIRNAIGLAFHPETGQLWETENGPQGGDEINIIRAGLNYGWPVVTYGRAYSSDPEGARSGLPPPTVQPPTAAPGMEEPFTYYKPSIAIAGMTFYTGDKFPEWRGDLFAGGLAGRQLSRVIFNAQDLESRRQVLLTELGQRIRDVKQGPDGFLYVTTDMRDGAVLRIEPAQ
;
A
#
# COMPACT_ATOMS: atom_id res chain seq x y z
N MET A 1 64.64 64.80 28.51
CA MET A 1 64.99 63.79 27.46
C MET A 1 64.32 62.50 27.84
N VAL A 2 63.20 62.16 27.18
CA VAL A 2 62.45 60.97 27.46
C VAL A 2 62.58 60.11 26.18
N GLN A 3 63.14 58.92 26.33
CA GLN A 3 63.32 57.96 25.23
C GLN A 3 62.01 57.19 25.00
N TRP A 4 61.56 57.16 23.75
CA TRP A 4 60.42 56.35 23.31
C TRP A 4 60.95 54.99 22.78
N SER A 5 60.58 53.91 23.44
CA SER A 5 60.88 52.53 22.97
C SER A 5 59.75 52.09 22.06
N SER A 6 60.15 51.64 20.86
CA SER A 6 59.27 51.12 19.81
C SER A 6 58.76 49.73 20.19
N VAL A 7 57.43 49.58 20.20
CA VAL A 7 56.72 48.28 20.31
C VAL A 7 56.57 47.69 18.90
N ARG A 8 57.14 46.48 18.71
CA ARG A 8 56.92 45.70 17.46
C ARG A 8 55.58 44.96 17.60
N ILE A 9 54.67 45.20 16.68
CA ILE A 9 53.42 44.45 16.52
C ILE A 9 53.70 43.24 15.66
N SER A 10 53.59 42.03 16.24
CA SER A 10 53.65 40.77 15.50
C SER A 10 52.29 40.48 14.87
N THR A 11 52.24 40.39 13.56
CA THR A 11 51.06 40.04 12.77
C THR A 11 50.80 38.54 12.95
N ALA A 12 49.77 38.16 13.69
CA ALA A 12 49.28 36.79 13.74
C ALA A 12 48.46 36.45 12.48
N ALA A 13 48.89 35.49 11.70
CA ALA A 13 48.14 34.97 10.56
C ALA A 13 46.94 34.14 11.08
N VAL A 14 45.74 34.60 10.78
CA VAL A 14 44.50 33.84 11.03
C VAL A 14 44.35 32.86 9.87
N VAL A 15 44.58 31.56 10.15
CA VAL A 15 44.25 30.49 9.24
C VAL A 15 42.77 30.17 9.40
N THR A 16 41.94 30.62 8.46
CA THR A 16 40.55 30.26 8.39
C THR A 16 40.42 28.86 7.80
N LEU A 17 40.16 27.88 8.66
CA LEU A 17 39.80 26.52 8.21
C LEU A 17 38.35 26.57 7.71
N THR A 18 38.13 26.60 6.41
CA THR A 18 36.83 26.34 5.82
C THR A 18 36.56 24.84 5.88
N VAL A 19 35.82 24.40 6.89
CA VAL A 19 35.22 23.07 6.93
C VAL A 19 34.09 23.05 5.89
N GLY A 20 34.36 22.51 4.71
CA GLY A 20 33.36 22.23 3.72
C GLY A 20 32.40 21.16 4.25
N ILE A 21 31.22 21.58 4.69
CA ILE A 21 30.11 20.67 4.95
C ILE A 21 29.68 20.11 3.59
N VAL A 22 30.18 18.89 3.27
CA VAL A 22 29.63 18.12 2.16
C VAL A 22 28.26 17.62 2.65
N ALA A 23 27.20 18.33 2.24
CA ALA A 23 25.85 17.85 2.43
C ALA A 23 25.73 16.47 1.74
N PRO A 24 25.11 15.46 2.37
CA PRO A 24 24.89 14.21 1.69
C PRO A 24 23.96 14.47 0.49
N VAL A 25 24.53 14.40 -0.71
CA VAL A 25 23.75 14.38 -1.96
C VAL A 25 22.79 13.21 -1.81
N GLY A 26 21.48 13.51 -1.74
CA GLY A 26 20.45 12.49 -1.73
C GLY A 26 20.74 11.53 -2.89
N ARG A 27 21.04 10.26 -2.58
CA ARG A 27 21.27 9.23 -3.60
C ARG A 27 20.03 9.20 -4.49
N ALA A 28 20.12 9.76 -5.67
CA ALA A 28 19.13 9.53 -6.71
C ALA A 28 18.95 8.00 -6.80
N GLN A 29 17.73 7.53 -6.58
CA GLN A 29 17.44 6.11 -6.61
C GLN A 29 17.83 5.60 -7.98
N GLN A 30 18.79 4.70 -8.05
CA GLN A 30 19.23 4.14 -9.33
C GLN A 30 18.02 3.53 -10.05
N PRO A 31 17.90 3.71 -11.38
CA PRO A 31 16.83 3.08 -12.14
C PRO A 31 16.80 1.58 -11.82
N ALA A 32 15.61 1.02 -11.73
CA ALA A 32 15.49 -0.41 -11.50
C ALA A 32 16.08 -1.18 -12.68
N PRO A 33 16.75 -2.31 -12.43
CA PRO A 33 17.20 -3.20 -13.50
C PRO A 33 16.00 -3.63 -14.36
N THR A 34 16.22 -3.76 -15.66
CA THR A 34 15.22 -4.34 -16.57
C THR A 34 15.03 -5.82 -16.24
N LEU A 35 13.78 -6.24 -16.08
CA LEU A 35 13.47 -7.66 -15.91
C LEU A 35 13.85 -8.46 -17.18
N ALA A 36 14.37 -9.67 -16.97
CA ALA A 36 14.58 -10.61 -18.07
C ALA A 36 13.25 -10.94 -18.78
N ASP A 37 13.32 -11.32 -20.06
CA ASP A 37 12.15 -11.77 -20.82
C ASP A 37 11.84 -13.26 -20.57
N THR A 38 12.81 -13.98 -20.04
CA THR A 38 12.72 -15.40 -19.74
C THR A 38 12.79 -15.67 -18.23
N PRO A 39 12.33 -16.83 -17.77
CA PRO A 39 12.47 -17.23 -16.39
C PRO A 39 13.92 -17.17 -15.91
N GLN A 40 14.13 -16.64 -14.70
CA GLN A 40 15.44 -16.53 -14.07
C GLN A 40 15.42 -17.11 -12.67
N VAL A 41 16.57 -17.57 -12.20
CA VAL A 41 16.74 -18.08 -10.85
C VAL A 41 17.43 -17.00 -10.01
N VAL A 42 16.83 -16.69 -8.86
CA VAL A 42 17.37 -15.76 -7.88
C VAL A 42 17.66 -16.49 -6.57
N ASN A 43 18.68 -16.07 -5.85
CA ASN A 43 18.99 -16.59 -4.54
C ASN A 43 18.20 -15.84 -3.47
N SER A 44 17.85 -16.54 -2.41
CA SER A 44 17.19 -15.92 -1.26
C SER A 44 17.55 -16.66 0.04
N PRO A 45 17.33 -16.05 1.20
CA PRO A 45 17.46 -16.74 2.49
C PRO A 45 16.54 -17.96 2.62
N ALA A 46 15.51 -18.06 1.78
CA ALA A 46 14.57 -19.18 1.75
C ALA A 46 14.90 -20.21 0.66
N GLY A 47 16.13 -20.18 0.11
CA GLY A 47 16.56 -21.05 -0.99
C GLY A 47 16.48 -20.37 -2.36
N ARG A 48 16.73 -21.14 -3.40
CA ARG A 48 16.68 -20.67 -4.79
C ARG A 48 15.24 -20.59 -5.28
N LEU A 49 14.89 -19.47 -5.90
CA LEU A 49 13.56 -19.20 -6.44
C LEU A 49 13.63 -19.03 -7.95
N ARG A 50 12.73 -19.67 -8.68
CA ARG A 50 12.53 -19.43 -10.11
C ARG A 50 11.47 -18.36 -10.29
N VAL A 51 11.81 -17.26 -10.94
CA VAL A 51 10.92 -16.12 -11.21
C VAL A 51 10.54 -16.14 -12.68
N VAL A 52 9.24 -16.25 -12.95
CA VAL A 52 8.68 -16.28 -14.30
C VAL A 52 7.94 -14.98 -14.57
N PRO A 53 8.47 -14.08 -15.44
CA PRO A 53 7.86 -12.79 -15.70
C PRO A 53 6.74 -12.88 -16.75
N ILE A 54 5.64 -12.17 -16.49
CA ILE A 54 4.56 -11.89 -17.43
C ILE A 54 4.60 -10.38 -17.66
N LYS A 55 5.23 -9.95 -18.75
CA LYS A 55 5.56 -8.55 -19.05
C LYS A 55 4.50 -7.86 -19.90
N GLY A 56 4.69 -6.56 -20.14
CA GLY A 56 3.83 -5.73 -21.01
C GLY A 56 2.79 -4.91 -20.25
N LEU A 57 2.86 -4.89 -18.93
CA LEU A 57 2.02 -4.07 -18.05
C LEU A 57 2.69 -2.72 -17.74
N VAL A 58 1.87 -1.72 -17.46
CA VAL A 58 2.33 -0.37 -17.13
C VAL A 58 1.89 -0.01 -15.71
N TYR A 59 2.83 0.01 -14.77
CA TYR A 59 2.56 0.23 -13.36
C TYR A 59 1.41 -0.67 -12.84
N PRO A 60 1.52 -2.02 -12.96
CA PRO A 60 0.50 -2.90 -12.43
C PRO A 60 0.34 -2.67 -10.93
N TRP A 61 -0.93 -2.48 -10.49
CA TRP A 61 -1.23 -2.14 -9.12
C TRP A 61 -1.73 -3.35 -8.34
N ALA A 62 -2.84 -3.92 -8.74
CA ALA A 62 -3.49 -5.01 -8.04
C ALA A 62 -3.71 -6.22 -8.94
N LEU A 63 -3.77 -7.38 -8.31
CA LEU A 63 -3.97 -8.68 -8.94
C LEU A 63 -5.12 -9.42 -8.26
N ALA A 64 -6.05 -9.97 -9.04
CA ALA A 64 -7.09 -10.88 -8.57
C ALA A 64 -7.21 -12.09 -9.49
N PHE A 65 -7.36 -13.27 -8.89
CA PHE A 65 -7.57 -14.51 -9.64
C PHE A 65 -9.05 -14.76 -9.90
N LEU A 66 -9.34 -15.20 -11.12
CA LEU A 66 -10.62 -15.81 -11.47
C LEU A 66 -10.62 -17.29 -11.09
N PRO A 67 -11.79 -17.93 -10.90
CA PRO A 67 -11.86 -19.34 -10.50
C PRO A 67 -11.19 -20.33 -11.47
N ASN A 68 -11.05 -19.95 -12.75
CA ASN A 68 -10.36 -20.75 -13.76
C ASN A 68 -8.83 -20.56 -13.79
N GLY A 69 -8.28 -19.74 -12.89
CA GLY A 69 -6.85 -19.44 -12.81
C GLY A 69 -6.38 -18.24 -13.66
N ASP A 70 -7.25 -17.66 -14.49
CA ASP A 70 -6.95 -16.39 -15.15
C ASP A 70 -6.78 -15.27 -14.14
N MET A 71 -6.09 -14.19 -14.53
CA MET A 71 -5.79 -13.09 -13.63
C MET A 71 -6.32 -11.77 -14.18
N LEU A 72 -7.01 -11.02 -13.34
CA LEU A 72 -7.31 -9.61 -13.57
C LEU A 72 -6.20 -8.75 -12.96
N VAL A 73 -5.67 -7.81 -13.73
CA VAL A 73 -4.63 -6.89 -13.27
C VAL A 73 -5.04 -5.46 -13.58
N THR A 74 -4.96 -4.59 -12.58
CA THR A 74 -5.16 -3.15 -12.77
C THR A 74 -3.85 -2.43 -13.06
N GLU A 75 -3.91 -1.41 -13.91
CA GLU A 75 -2.77 -0.53 -14.24
C GLU A 75 -3.05 0.88 -13.74
N GLN A 76 -2.21 1.40 -12.85
CA GLN A 76 -2.43 2.66 -12.14
C GLN A 76 -2.62 3.87 -13.06
N ASN A 77 -1.73 4.07 -14.02
CA ASN A 77 -1.71 5.30 -14.81
C ASN A 77 -2.69 5.30 -15.99
N ARG A 78 -3.30 4.18 -16.29
CA ARG A 78 -4.25 4.04 -17.40
C ARG A 78 -5.64 3.69 -16.94
N THR A 79 -5.81 3.36 -15.66
CA THR A 79 -7.05 2.79 -15.09
C THR A 79 -7.62 1.68 -15.97
N THR A 80 -6.73 0.87 -16.48
CA THR A 80 -7.04 -0.21 -17.40
C THR A 80 -7.09 -1.50 -16.61
N LEU A 81 -8.12 -2.29 -16.84
CA LEU A 81 -8.22 -3.65 -16.33
C LEU A 81 -7.71 -4.59 -17.43
N ARG A 82 -6.69 -5.37 -17.09
CA ARG A 82 -6.02 -6.30 -18.01
C ARG A 82 -6.33 -7.74 -17.62
N LEU A 83 -6.27 -8.62 -18.60
CA LEU A 83 -6.48 -10.04 -18.44
C LEU A 83 -5.20 -10.81 -18.76
N ILE A 84 -4.82 -11.75 -17.89
CA ILE A 84 -3.75 -12.71 -18.13
C ILE A 84 -4.38 -14.08 -18.16
N ARG A 85 -4.19 -14.81 -19.24
CA ARG A 85 -4.69 -16.17 -19.46
C ARG A 85 -3.54 -17.13 -19.61
N GLU A 86 -3.58 -18.24 -18.90
CA GLU A 86 -2.53 -19.28 -18.99
C GLU A 86 -1.10 -18.72 -18.89
N GLY A 87 -0.91 -17.67 -18.09
CA GLY A 87 0.38 -17.01 -17.89
C GLY A 87 0.79 -16.06 -19.03
N VAL A 88 -0.09 -15.70 -19.94
CA VAL A 88 0.14 -14.78 -21.06
C VAL A 88 -0.76 -13.54 -20.93
N LEU A 89 -0.18 -12.35 -21.04
CA LEU A 89 -0.95 -11.11 -21.05
C LEU A 89 -1.76 -11.01 -22.35
N ASP A 90 -3.08 -10.94 -22.20
CA ASP A 90 -3.96 -10.71 -23.35
C ASP A 90 -3.76 -9.25 -23.85
N PRO A 91 -3.58 -9.03 -25.17
CA PRO A 91 -3.41 -7.70 -25.71
C PRO A 91 -4.68 -6.85 -25.58
N THR A 92 -5.87 -7.46 -25.50
CA THR A 92 -7.13 -6.77 -25.39
C THR A 92 -7.46 -6.38 -23.95
N PRO A 93 -7.58 -5.09 -23.63
CA PRO A 93 -7.99 -4.67 -22.30
C PRO A 93 -9.48 -4.94 -22.07
N ILE A 94 -9.86 -5.11 -20.80
CA ILE A 94 -11.26 -5.18 -20.40
C ILE A 94 -11.83 -3.76 -20.37
N THR A 95 -12.97 -3.56 -21.03
CA THR A 95 -13.71 -2.30 -21.15
C THR A 95 -14.92 -2.28 -20.22
N GLY A 96 -15.65 -1.14 -20.19
CA GLY A 96 -16.91 -0.99 -19.44
C GLY A 96 -16.80 -0.17 -18.15
N LEU A 97 -15.60 -0.04 -17.55
CA LEU A 97 -15.43 0.89 -16.45
C LEU A 97 -15.61 2.35 -16.91
N PRO A 98 -16.21 3.22 -16.08
CA PRO A 98 -16.20 4.65 -16.34
C PRO A 98 -14.74 5.10 -16.50
N ARG A 99 -14.49 6.02 -17.43
CA ARG A 99 -13.13 6.54 -17.61
C ARG A 99 -12.72 7.32 -16.36
N PRO A 100 -11.80 6.82 -15.55
CA PRO A 100 -11.22 7.62 -14.52
C PRO A 100 -10.38 8.70 -15.18
N ILE A 101 -10.39 9.91 -14.62
CA ILE A 101 -9.54 10.97 -15.14
C ILE A 101 -8.10 10.59 -14.83
N THR A 102 -7.32 10.34 -15.86
CA THR A 102 -5.89 10.15 -15.78
C THR A 102 -5.27 11.45 -15.32
N SER A 103 -4.89 11.56 -14.05
CA SER A 103 -3.99 12.64 -13.67
C SER A 103 -2.59 12.29 -14.20
N GLN A 104 -1.91 13.29 -14.72
CA GLN A 104 -0.51 13.14 -15.16
C GLN A 104 0.45 12.96 -13.97
N ARG A 105 -0.03 13.02 -12.74
CA ARG A 105 0.78 12.85 -11.53
C ARG A 105 0.85 11.37 -11.15
N ARG A 106 2.06 10.91 -10.92
CA ARG A 106 2.42 9.57 -10.42
C ARG A 106 1.75 9.18 -9.09
N ASP A 107 1.23 10.16 -8.37
CA ASP A 107 0.72 10.05 -7.01
C ASP A 107 -0.79 9.79 -6.96
N THR A 108 -1.40 9.51 -8.10
CA THR A 108 -2.81 9.22 -8.14
C THR A 108 -3.06 7.77 -7.82
N ALA A 109 -3.75 7.65 -6.80
CA ALA A 109 -4.52 6.59 -6.20
C ALA A 109 -4.55 5.27 -6.95
N GLY A 110 -4.27 4.24 -6.20
CA GLY A 110 -4.38 2.88 -6.66
C GLY A 110 -5.77 2.56 -7.19
N VAL A 111 -5.78 1.69 -8.17
CA VAL A 111 -6.98 1.04 -8.67
C VAL A 111 -6.94 -0.39 -8.18
N ASP A 112 -7.81 -0.78 -7.26
CA ASP A 112 -7.86 -2.15 -6.77
C ASP A 112 -8.97 -2.94 -7.45
N VAL A 113 -8.83 -4.27 -7.45
CA VAL A 113 -9.79 -5.19 -8.03
C VAL A 113 -10.04 -6.37 -7.11
N ALA A 114 -11.32 -6.72 -6.92
CA ALA A 114 -11.74 -7.93 -6.23
C ALA A 114 -12.76 -8.70 -7.07
N VAL A 115 -12.67 -10.02 -6.97
CA VAL A 115 -13.61 -10.94 -7.61
C VAL A 115 -14.60 -11.41 -6.54
N HIS A 116 -15.90 -11.39 -6.87
CA HIS A 116 -16.93 -11.85 -5.92
C HIS A 116 -16.71 -13.30 -5.52
N PRO A 117 -16.89 -13.70 -4.24
CA PRO A 117 -16.70 -15.09 -3.80
C PRO A 117 -17.54 -16.12 -4.57
N ARG A 118 -18.71 -15.72 -5.08
CA ARG A 118 -19.58 -16.55 -5.93
C ARG A 118 -19.47 -16.15 -7.42
N PHE A 119 -18.27 -15.81 -7.88
CA PHE A 119 -18.05 -15.37 -9.27
C PHE A 119 -18.53 -16.38 -10.30
N SER A 120 -18.37 -17.68 -10.04
CA SER A 120 -18.84 -18.74 -10.95
C SER A 120 -20.36 -18.66 -11.22
N GLU A 121 -21.14 -18.08 -10.29
CA GLU A 121 -22.59 -17.92 -10.40
C GLU A 121 -22.97 -16.57 -10.98
N ASN A 122 -22.33 -15.48 -10.50
CA ASN A 122 -22.76 -14.12 -10.75
C ASN A 122 -21.82 -13.30 -11.64
N ARG A 123 -20.57 -13.75 -11.84
CA ARG A 123 -19.53 -13.12 -12.65
C ARG A 123 -19.19 -11.67 -12.23
N LEU A 124 -19.49 -11.30 -10.99
CA LEU A 124 -19.26 -9.94 -10.50
C LEU A 124 -17.79 -9.69 -10.20
N VAL A 125 -17.32 -8.54 -10.69
CA VAL A 125 -16.00 -7.95 -10.43
C VAL A 125 -16.20 -6.57 -9.83
N TYR A 126 -15.42 -6.26 -8.82
CA TYR A 126 -15.43 -4.99 -8.09
C TYR A 126 -14.14 -4.24 -8.38
N VAL A 127 -14.25 -2.95 -8.62
CA VAL A 127 -13.07 -2.09 -8.86
C VAL A 127 -13.19 -0.83 -8.01
N ALA A 128 -12.18 -0.59 -7.19
CA ALA A 128 -12.07 0.64 -6.39
C ALA A 128 -11.09 1.59 -7.05
N PHE A 129 -11.45 2.86 -7.18
CA PHE A 129 -10.56 3.90 -7.69
C PHE A 129 -10.97 5.28 -7.18
N TRP A 130 -10.22 6.31 -7.55
CA TRP A 130 -10.50 7.67 -7.14
C TRP A 130 -11.11 8.45 -8.29
N LYS A 131 -12.36 8.91 -8.13
CA LYS A 131 -13.02 9.75 -9.12
C LYS A 131 -12.85 11.23 -8.77
N PRO A 132 -12.69 12.13 -9.77
CA PRO A 132 -12.60 13.55 -9.55
C PRO A 132 -13.97 14.14 -9.22
N LYS A 133 -13.98 15.27 -8.53
CA LYS A 133 -15.16 16.05 -8.28
C LYS A 133 -15.55 16.82 -9.57
N PRO A 134 -16.81 16.80 -10.00
CA PRO A 134 -17.23 17.43 -11.26
C PRO A 134 -16.82 18.90 -11.40
N ASP A 135 -16.99 19.70 -10.33
CA ASP A 135 -16.72 21.15 -10.35
C ASP A 135 -15.36 21.54 -9.72
N ALA A 136 -14.56 20.57 -9.34
CA ALA A 136 -13.27 20.78 -8.70
C ALA A 136 -12.35 19.58 -8.97
N GLU A 137 -11.89 19.39 -10.19
CA GLU A 137 -11.14 18.22 -10.67
C GLU A 137 -9.86 17.90 -9.90
N HIS A 138 -9.32 18.87 -9.13
CA HIS A 138 -8.18 18.62 -8.23
C HIS A 138 -8.60 17.81 -7.00
N LEU A 139 -9.88 17.84 -6.61
CA LEU A 139 -10.41 17.03 -5.52
C LEU A 139 -10.90 15.67 -6.04
N ARG A 140 -10.65 14.64 -5.27
CA ARG A 140 -11.02 13.25 -5.60
C ARG A 140 -11.58 12.54 -4.39
N THR A 141 -12.42 11.54 -4.66
CA THR A 141 -12.95 10.64 -3.65
C THR A 141 -12.83 9.19 -4.08
N ALA A 142 -12.72 8.29 -3.11
CA ALA A 142 -12.73 6.85 -3.37
C ALA A 142 -14.13 6.37 -3.73
N VAL A 143 -14.23 5.57 -4.78
CA VAL A 143 -15.48 4.95 -5.24
C VAL A 143 -15.27 3.45 -5.45
N VAL A 144 -16.34 2.70 -5.36
CA VAL A 144 -16.37 1.29 -5.74
C VAL A 144 -17.43 1.09 -6.80
N TYR A 145 -17.02 0.52 -7.92
CA TYR A 145 -17.90 0.04 -8.97
C TYR A 145 -17.94 -1.47 -8.95
N ARG A 146 -19.09 -2.05 -9.29
CA ARG A 146 -19.19 -3.46 -9.63
C ARG A 146 -19.77 -3.62 -11.03
N GLY A 147 -19.40 -4.71 -11.69
CA GLY A 147 -19.93 -5.05 -13.01
C GLY A 147 -19.80 -6.55 -13.25
N ARG A 148 -20.57 -7.05 -14.22
CA ARG A 148 -20.52 -8.44 -14.65
C ARG A 148 -19.47 -8.61 -15.73
N LEU A 149 -18.51 -9.50 -15.53
CA LEU A 149 -17.47 -9.77 -16.53
C LEU A 149 -18.00 -10.69 -17.63
N GLU A 150 -18.07 -10.18 -18.85
CA GLU A 150 -18.51 -10.90 -20.06
C GLU A 150 -17.45 -10.74 -21.16
N GLY A 151 -16.64 -11.77 -21.37
CA GLY A 151 -15.50 -11.71 -22.30
C GLY A 151 -14.50 -10.62 -21.91
N TYR A 152 -14.42 -9.57 -22.72
CA TYR A 152 -13.53 -8.41 -22.50
C TYR A 152 -14.31 -7.15 -22.08
N GLN A 153 -15.47 -7.32 -21.50
CA GLN A 153 -16.30 -6.20 -21.08
C GLN A 153 -16.88 -6.43 -19.69
N LEU A 154 -16.95 -5.35 -18.91
CA LEU A 154 -17.83 -5.28 -17.75
C LEU A 154 -19.15 -4.71 -18.21
N THR A 155 -20.23 -5.46 -18.01
CA THR A 155 -21.63 -5.08 -18.26
C THR A 155 -22.34 -4.79 -16.95
N ASP A 156 -23.52 -4.19 -16.99
CA ASP A 156 -24.32 -3.84 -15.80
C ASP A 156 -23.47 -3.10 -14.74
N VAL A 157 -22.61 -2.19 -15.21
CA VAL A 157 -21.68 -1.47 -14.35
C VAL A 157 -22.41 -0.42 -13.54
N GLU A 158 -22.29 -0.50 -12.22
CA GLU A 158 -22.91 0.44 -11.29
C GLU A 158 -21.91 0.92 -10.22
N GLU A 159 -22.06 2.17 -9.77
CA GLU A 159 -21.37 2.71 -8.61
C GLU A 159 -22.13 2.29 -7.36
N ILE A 160 -21.55 1.42 -6.56
CA ILE A 160 -22.18 0.89 -5.34
C ILE A 160 -21.77 1.65 -4.09
N PHE A 161 -20.68 2.40 -4.13
CA PHE A 161 -20.21 3.18 -2.98
C PHE A 161 -19.42 4.40 -3.45
N GLU A 162 -19.67 5.54 -2.78
CA GLU A 162 -18.88 6.77 -2.90
C GLU A 162 -18.52 7.28 -1.50
N SER A 163 -17.23 7.52 -1.29
CA SER A 163 -16.73 8.11 -0.04
C SER A 163 -17.12 9.58 0.04
N VAL A 164 -17.46 10.05 1.23
CA VAL A 164 -17.73 11.48 1.49
C VAL A 164 -16.46 12.32 1.59
N SER A 165 -15.29 11.68 1.63
CA SER A 165 -14.00 12.34 1.84
C SER A 165 -13.39 12.78 0.52
N TRP A 166 -13.47 14.07 0.22
CA TRP A 166 -12.89 14.67 -0.99
C TRP A 166 -11.53 15.29 -0.68
N THR A 167 -10.48 14.88 -1.37
CA THR A 167 -9.10 15.30 -1.13
C THR A 167 -8.35 15.61 -2.42
N ASP A 168 -7.37 16.49 -2.36
CA ASP A 168 -6.39 16.76 -3.42
C ASP A 168 -5.18 15.80 -3.38
N GLY A 169 -5.01 15.08 -2.26
CA GLY A 169 -3.96 14.11 -2.02
C GLY A 169 -4.51 12.70 -1.82
N PRO A 170 -5.10 12.05 -2.86
CA PRO A 170 -5.63 10.71 -2.72
C PRO A 170 -4.52 9.71 -2.34
N SER A 171 -4.87 8.77 -1.49
CA SER A 171 -4.01 7.69 -1.02
C SER A 171 -4.46 6.32 -1.55
N ALA A 172 -4.18 5.22 -0.87
CA ALA A 172 -4.66 3.92 -1.31
C ALA A 172 -6.19 3.77 -1.09
N ALA A 173 -6.82 3.01 -1.99
CA ALA A 173 -8.14 2.42 -1.81
C ALA A 173 -7.99 0.92 -2.09
N ARG A 174 -8.15 0.07 -1.06
CA ARG A 174 -7.99 -1.40 -1.16
C ARG A 174 -9.29 -2.08 -0.86
N ILE A 175 -9.63 -3.11 -1.64
CA ILE A 175 -10.85 -3.89 -1.44
C ILE A 175 -10.55 -5.39 -1.33
N ILE A 176 -11.27 -6.06 -0.44
CA ILE A 176 -11.22 -7.51 -0.31
C ILE A 176 -12.57 -8.04 0.21
N PHE A 177 -12.99 -9.20 -0.27
CA PHE A 177 -14.11 -9.92 0.35
C PHE A 177 -13.64 -10.71 1.57
N GLY A 178 -14.39 -10.57 2.65
CA GLY A 178 -14.20 -11.36 3.85
C GLY A 178 -14.87 -12.74 3.80
N PRO A 179 -14.50 -13.63 4.72
CA PRO A 179 -15.14 -14.93 4.86
C PRO A 179 -16.63 -14.83 5.22
N ASP A 180 -17.07 -13.67 5.71
CA ASP A 180 -18.48 -13.32 5.98
C ASP A 180 -19.25 -12.87 4.73
N GLY A 181 -18.60 -12.87 3.56
CA GLY A 181 -19.16 -12.41 2.30
C GLY A 181 -19.31 -10.90 2.17
N LYS A 182 -18.77 -10.12 3.11
CA LYS A 182 -18.81 -8.65 3.05
C LYS A 182 -17.59 -8.10 2.33
N LEU A 183 -17.76 -6.93 1.72
CA LEU A 183 -16.71 -6.18 1.07
C LEU A 183 -16.06 -5.24 2.11
N TYR A 184 -14.76 -5.41 2.32
CA TYR A 184 -13.96 -4.50 3.13
C TYR A 184 -13.22 -3.53 2.22
N LEU A 185 -13.35 -2.23 2.52
CA LEU A 185 -12.74 -1.14 1.77
C LEU A 185 -11.86 -0.31 2.71
N ALA A 186 -10.56 -0.33 2.50
CA ALA A 186 -9.65 0.57 3.20
C ALA A 186 -9.43 1.84 2.38
N ILE A 187 -9.64 3.00 3.00
CA ILE A 187 -9.39 4.31 2.42
C ILE A 187 -8.32 4.97 3.29
N GLY A 188 -7.16 5.26 2.69
CA GLY A 188 -6.09 5.94 3.41
C GLY A 188 -6.50 7.37 3.80
N ALA A 189 -5.82 7.91 4.81
CA ALA A 189 -5.94 9.31 5.18
C ALA A 189 -5.44 10.20 4.04
N PRO A 190 -6.03 11.40 3.86
CA PRO A 190 -5.71 12.26 2.73
C PRO A 190 -4.29 12.82 2.84
N GLY A 191 -3.49 12.45 1.86
CA GLY A 191 -2.19 13.03 1.60
C GLY A 191 -1.14 12.85 2.70
N PHE A 192 0.04 13.39 2.42
CA PHE A 192 1.14 13.50 3.39
C PHE A 192 0.99 14.72 4.32
N GLN A 193 -0.12 15.43 4.22
CA GLN A 193 -0.35 16.75 4.84
C GLN A 193 -0.98 16.67 6.23
N GLU A 194 -1.29 15.47 6.73
CA GLU A 194 -1.76 15.35 8.09
C GLU A 194 -0.65 15.76 9.04
N THR A 195 -0.90 16.81 9.78
CA THR A 195 0.02 17.29 10.81
C THR A 195 0.02 16.26 11.94
N LEU A 196 1.18 15.70 12.23
CA LEU A 196 1.33 14.75 13.32
C LEU A 196 0.85 15.37 14.64
N GLY A 197 0.01 14.66 15.37
CA GLY A 197 -0.52 15.06 16.67
C GLY A 197 -1.80 15.92 16.60
N GLU A 198 -2.28 16.30 15.42
CA GLU A 198 -3.56 17.00 15.26
C GLU A 198 -4.71 16.00 14.98
N THR A 199 -5.92 16.41 15.34
CA THR A 199 -7.13 15.63 15.02
C THR A 199 -7.41 15.78 13.54
N THR A 200 -7.35 14.67 12.80
CA THR A 200 -7.51 14.63 11.36
C THR A 200 -8.65 13.70 10.97
N TRP A 201 -8.90 13.57 9.67
CA TRP A 201 -9.94 12.68 9.17
C TRP A 201 -9.80 11.24 9.65
N ALA A 202 -8.57 10.75 9.89
CA ALA A 202 -8.38 9.41 10.41
C ALA A 202 -9.01 9.20 11.79
N GLN A 203 -9.09 10.27 12.60
CA GLN A 203 -9.72 10.26 13.91
C GLN A 203 -11.17 10.79 13.89
N ASP A 204 -11.59 11.46 12.82
CA ASP A 204 -12.95 11.98 12.68
C ASP A 204 -13.91 10.87 12.22
N PRO A 205 -14.89 10.45 13.05
CA PRO A 205 -15.81 9.38 12.71
C PRO A 205 -16.84 9.76 11.63
N ASP A 206 -16.94 11.03 11.23
CA ASP A 206 -17.84 11.49 10.16
C ASP A 206 -17.15 11.48 8.76
N HIS A 207 -15.90 11.05 8.69
CA HIS A 207 -15.13 10.92 7.45
C HIS A 207 -14.73 9.47 7.15
N HIS A 208 -14.60 9.13 5.85
CA HIS A 208 -14.15 7.81 5.39
C HIS A 208 -12.62 7.72 5.24
N GLY A 209 -11.91 8.85 5.11
CA GLY A 209 -10.46 8.88 5.05
C GLY A 209 -9.81 8.37 6.34
N GLY A 210 -8.80 7.50 6.20
CA GLY A 210 -8.12 6.87 7.34
C GLY A 210 -8.96 5.81 8.05
N LYS A 211 -9.77 5.06 7.29
CA LYS A 211 -10.69 4.04 7.80
C LYS A 211 -10.60 2.73 7.03
N ILE A 212 -11.04 1.68 7.68
CA ILE A 212 -11.52 0.48 7.03
C ILE A 212 -13.03 0.45 7.15
N LEU A 213 -13.72 0.34 6.03
CA LEU A 213 -15.17 0.23 5.92
C LEU A 213 -15.56 -1.21 5.67
N ARG A 214 -16.78 -1.61 6.09
CA ARG A 214 -17.34 -2.92 5.80
C ARG A 214 -18.74 -2.74 5.21
N LEU A 215 -18.93 -3.27 4.01
CA LEU A 215 -20.11 -3.08 3.17
C LEU A 215 -20.70 -4.44 2.78
N ASN A 216 -21.97 -4.46 2.46
CA ASN A 216 -22.57 -5.56 1.71
C ASN A 216 -22.02 -5.54 0.26
N ASP A 217 -22.25 -6.62 -0.48
CA ASP A 217 -21.83 -6.74 -1.88
C ASP A 217 -22.53 -5.78 -2.83
N ASP A 218 -23.63 -5.15 -2.39
CA ASP A 218 -24.37 -4.10 -3.09
C ASP A 218 -23.97 -2.67 -2.63
N GLY A 219 -22.99 -2.54 -1.75
CA GLY A 219 -22.51 -1.26 -1.22
C GLY A 219 -23.29 -0.74 -0.01
N THR A 220 -24.39 -1.37 0.37
CA THR A 220 -25.15 -0.97 1.57
C THR A 220 -24.41 -1.33 2.85
N THR A 221 -24.77 -0.66 3.95
CA THR A 221 -24.16 -0.90 5.26
C THR A 221 -24.73 -2.15 5.93
N PRO A 222 -23.90 -3.12 6.36
CA PRO A 222 -24.34 -4.24 7.18
C PRO A 222 -24.90 -3.78 8.51
N ALA A 223 -26.04 -4.37 8.94
CA ALA A 223 -26.73 -3.98 10.18
C ALA A 223 -25.91 -4.31 11.45
N ASP A 224 -24.97 -5.21 11.35
CA ASP A 224 -24.07 -5.66 12.42
C ASP A 224 -22.71 -4.95 12.46
N ASN A 225 -22.56 -3.84 11.72
CA ASN A 225 -21.35 -3.01 11.81
C ASN A 225 -21.23 -2.33 13.18
N PRO A 226 -19.99 -2.13 13.69
CA PRO A 226 -19.76 -1.72 15.07
C PRO A 226 -20.31 -0.34 15.44
N PHE A 227 -20.53 0.53 14.44
CA PHE A 227 -20.99 1.90 14.68
C PHE A 227 -22.43 2.18 14.20
N VAL A 228 -23.15 1.15 13.77
CA VAL A 228 -24.59 1.30 13.43
C VAL A 228 -25.38 1.81 14.63
N GLY A 229 -26.16 2.89 14.40
CA GLY A 229 -26.94 3.54 15.44
C GLY A 229 -26.15 4.41 16.43
N ARG A 230 -24.83 4.54 16.28
CA ARG A 230 -23.99 5.41 17.12
C ARG A 230 -24.01 6.84 16.57
N PRO A 231 -24.55 7.83 17.31
CA PRO A 231 -24.56 9.23 16.86
C PRO A 231 -23.16 9.75 16.58
N GLY A 232 -22.99 10.50 15.48
CA GLY A 232 -21.73 11.10 15.08
C GLY A 232 -20.74 10.15 14.39
N TYR A 233 -21.13 8.87 14.19
CA TYR A 233 -20.32 7.90 13.48
C TYR A 233 -21.01 7.49 12.16
N ARG A 234 -20.22 7.34 11.12
CA ARG A 234 -20.70 6.71 9.89
C ARG A 234 -20.84 5.22 10.09
N PRO A 235 -22.01 4.67 9.77
CA PRO A 235 -22.32 3.28 10.10
C PRO A 235 -21.51 2.25 9.31
N GLU A 236 -20.95 2.63 8.14
CA GLU A 236 -20.11 1.78 7.32
C GLU A 236 -18.70 1.59 7.86
N ILE A 237 -18.26 2.39 8.85
CA ILE A 237 -16.93 2.28 9.44
C ILE A 237 -16.80 0.97 10.22
N PHE A 238 -15.72 0.22 9.93
CA PHE A 238 -15.33 -0.98 10.67
C PHE A 238 -14.20 -0.72 11.66
N ALA A 239 -13.18 0.06 11.26
CA ALA A 239 -12.05 0.50 12.09
C ALA A 239 -11.58 1.88 11.65
N LEU A 240 -10.95 2.62 12.57
CA LEU A 240 -10.48 4.00 12.34
C LEU A 240 -9.02 4.20 12.78
N GLY A 241 -8.45 5.35 12.44
CA GLY A 241 -7.08 5.66 12.81
C GLY A 241 -6.03 5.01 11.91
N ILE A 242 -6.36 4.77 10.65
CA ILE A 242 -5.49 4.16 9.63
C ILE A 242 -4.82 5.27 8.81
N ARG A 243 -3.50 5.18 8.59
CA ARG A 243 -2.81 6.17 7.76
C ARG A 243 -2.98 5.92 6.27
N ASN A 244 -2.46 4.80 5.77
CA ASN A 244 -2.47 4.48 4.34
C ASN A 244 -2.37 2.97 4.14
N ALA A 245 -3.49 2.29 4.29
CA ALA A 245 -3.61 0.86 4.09
C ALA A 245 -3.36 0.50 2.62
N ILE A 246 -2.34 -0.29 2.34
CA ILE A 246 -1.98 -0.73 0.98
C ILE A 246 -2.16 -2.25 0.81
N GLY A 247 -2.25 -3.01 1.86
CA GLY A 247 -2.51 -4.44 1.82
C GLY A 247 -3.63 -4.84 2.76
N LEU A 248 -4.49 -5.76 2.32
CA LEU A 248 -5.51 -6.42 3.13
C LEU A 248 -5.44 -7.92 2.88
N ALA A 249 -5.50 -8.70 3.92
CA ALA A 249 -5.63 -10.15 3.85
C ALA A 249 -6.39 -10.70 5.06
N PHE A 250 -7.13 -11.78 4.87
CA PHE A 250 -7.70 -12.52 5.99
C PHE A 250 -6.75 -13.65 6.40
N HIS A 251 -6.52 -13.78 7.70
CA HIS A 251 -5.76 -14.89 8.24
C HIS A 251 -6.51 -16.20 7.98
N PRO A 252 -5.87 -17.21 7.36
CA PRO A 252 -6.58 -18.39 6.85
C PRO A 252 -7.23 -19.26 7.93
N GLU A 253 -6.68 -19.29 9.13
CA GLU A 253 -7.17 -20.12 10.23
C GLU A 253 -8.11 -19.35 11.16
N THR A 254 -7.78 -18.08 11.49
CA THR A 254 -8.55 -17.31 12.47
C THR A 254 -9.67 -16.47 11.85
N GLY A 255 -9.62 -16.25 10.53
CA GLY A 255 -10.54 -15.35 9.82
C GLY A 255 -10.40 -13.86 10.18
N GLN A 256 -9.36 -13.48 10.94
CA GLN A 256 -9.10 -12.09 11.28
C GLN A 256 -8.61 -11.31 10.07
N LEU A 257 -9.06 -10.07 9.94
CA LEU A 257 -8.54 -9.15 8.93
C LEU A 257 -7.18 -8.61 9.37
N TRP A 258 -6.21 -8.70 8.48
CA TRP A 258 -4.89 -8.10 8.63
C TRP A 258 -4.69 -7.01 7.58
N GLU A 259 -3.90 -6.02 7.93
CA GLU A 259 -3.67 -4.84 7.13
C GLU A 259 -2.19 -4.45 7.16
N THR A 260 -1.69 -3.91 6.05
CA THR A 260 -0.38 -3.25 5.98
C THR A 260 -0.54 -1.78 5.62
N GLU A 261 0.13 -0.89 6.36
CA GLU A 261 0.13 0.54 6.06
C GLU A 261 1.51 1.17 6.04
N ASN A 262 1.64 2.23 5.25
CA ASN A 262 2.86 3.02 5.23
C ASN A 262 2.90 4.02 6.37
N GLY A 263 3.98 4.01 7.13
CA GLY A 263 4.32 5.07 8.07
C GLY A 263 5.06 6.25 7.41
N PRO A 264 5.13 7.42 8.07
CA PRO A 264 5.91 8.55 7.58
C PRO A 264 7.40 8.35 7.92
N GLN A 265 8.28 8.28 6.93
CA GLN A 265 9.75 8.12 7.10
C GLN A 265 10.15 6.98 8.06
N GLY A 266 9.49 5.84 7.99
CA GLY A 266 9.62 4.69 8.88
C GLY A 266 8.29 4.37 9.54
N GLY A 267 8.27 3.28 10.34
CA GLY A 267 7.07 2.86 11.04
C GLY A 267 5.96 2.40 10.10
N ASP A 268 6.29 1.75 8.98
CA ASP A 268 5.30 0.97 8.26
C ASP A 268 4.80 -0.13 9.18
N GLU A 269 3.52 -0.40 9.20
CA GLU A 269 2.89 -1.28 10.17
C GLU A 269 2.24 -2.50 9.51
N ILE A 270 2.13 -3.56 10.29
CA ILE A 270 1.23 -4.67 10.05
C ILE A 270 0.27 -4.72 11.23
N ASN A 271 -1.01 -4.61 10.96
CA ASN A 271 -2.07 -4.51 11.95
C ASN A 271 -3.03 -5.70 11.88
N ILE A 272 -3.53 -6.16 13.05
CA ILE A 272 -4.66 -7.09 13.15
C ILE A 272 -5.91 -6.26 13.38
N ILE A 273 -6.76 -6.16 12.38
CA ILE A 273 -7.91 -5.27 12.38
C ILE A 273 -9.12 -5.91 13.05
N ARG A 274 -9.65 -5.20 14.05
CA ARG A 274 -10.82 -5.60 14.83
C ARG A 274 -11.92 -4.55 14.73
N ALA A 275 -13.16 -5.01 14.77
CA ALA A 275 -14.34 -4.15 14.70
C ALA A 275 -14.36 -3.09 15.81
N GLY A 276 -14.59 -1.84 15.44
CA GLY A 276 -14.80 -0.73 16.37
C GLY A 276 -13.53 -0.16 17.00
N LEU A 277 -12.33 -0.65 16.64
CA LEU A 277 -11.08 -0.23 17.25
C LEU A 277 -10.40 0.89 16.47
N ASN A 278 -9.51 1.64 17.16
CA ASN A 278 -8.78 2.78 16.66
C ASN A 278 -7.27 2.46 16.63
N TYR A 279 -6.65 2.58 15.46
CA TYR A 279 -5.23 2.28 15.22
C TYR A 279 -4.32 3.53 15.34
N GLY A 280 -4.89 4.65 15.75
CA GLY A 280 -4.20 5.77 16.36
C GLY A 280 -3.60 6.82 15.44
N TRP A 281 -3.50 6.61 14.12
CA TRP A 281 -3.00 7.65 13.22
C TRP A 281 -3.88 8.92 13.29
N PRO A 282 -3.31 10.16 13.35
CA PRO A 282 -1.89 10.52 13.46
C PRO A 282 -1.46 10.81 14.91
N VAL A 283 -2.25 10.43 15.91
CA VAL A 283 -2.00 10.68 17.34
C VAL A 283 -0.83 9.84 17.84
N VAL A 284 -0.70 8.62 17.35
CA VAL A 284 0.45 7.73 17.58
C VAL A 284 1.08 7.33 16.26
N THR A 285 2.40 7.09 16.24
CA THR A 285 3.13 6.55 15.09
C THR A 285 4.51 6.09 15.46
N TYR A 286 5.01 5.03 14.81
CA TYR A 286 6.39 4.57 14.86
C TYR A 286 7.29 5.29 13.85
N GLY A 287 6.69 6.09 12.96
CA GLY A 287 7.38 6.88 11.93
C GLY A 287 7.91 8.22 12.45
N ARG A 288 8.44 9.01 11.54
CA ARG A 288 8.94 10.36 11.79
C ARG A 288 8.26 11.36 10.86
N ALA A 289 8.09 12.59 11.33
CA ALA A 289 7.65 13.69 10.46
C ALA A 289 8.60 13.88 9.28
N TYR A 290 8.04 14.33 8.14
CA TYR A 290 8.84 14.65 6.94
C TYR A 290 9.67 15.96 7.07
N SER A 291 9.94 16.41 8.30
CA SER A 291 10.64 17.65 8.59
C SER A 291 12.11 17.72 8.15
N SER A 292 12.67 16.62 7.69
CA SER A 292 14.05 16.56 7.22
C SER A 292 14.19 16.69 5.68
N ASP A 293 13.15 17.09 4.98
CA ASP A 293 13.28 17.50 3.59
C ASP A 293 13.88 18.91 3.56
N PRO A 294 15.18 19.09 3.20
CA PRO A 294 15.82 20.40 3.13
C PRO A 294 15.12 21.36 2.17
N GLU A 295 14.32 20.82 1.27
CA GLU A 295 13.57 21.61 0.30
C GLU A 295 12.23 22.08 0.83
N GLY A 296 11.79 21.67 2.06
CA GLY A 296 10.60 22.17 2.76
C GLY A 296 9.30 22.18 1.94
N ALA A 297 9.37 21.68 0.73
CA ALA A 297 8.49 22.04 -0.36
C ALA A 297 7.34 21.08 -0.59
N ARG A 298 7.35 19.88 0.03
CA ARG A 298 6.32 18.89 -0.29
C ARG A 298 5.04 19.06 0.51
N SER A 299 5.10 19.63 1.71
CA SER A 299 3.91 19.82 2.53
C SER A 299 3.56 21.28 2.80
N GLY A 300 4.51 22.24 2.67
CA GLY A 300 4.28 23.64 3.04
C GLY A 300 3.98 23.86 4.52
N LEU A 301 4.01 22.80 5.33
CA LEU A 301 3.73 22.86 6.75
C LEU A 301 5.05 22.88 7.54
N PRO A 302 5.11 23.65 8.64
CA PRO A 302 6.24 23.60 9.54
C PRO A 302 6.36 22.18 10.12
N PRO A 303 7.60 21.70 10.37
CA PRO A 303 7.79 20.42 11.03
C PRO A 303 7.06 20.42 12.38
N PRO A 304 6.43 19.30 12.77
CA PRO A 304 5.83 19.22 14.09
C PRO A 304 6.91 19.44 15.14
N THR A 305 6.60 20.28 16.11
CA THR A 305 7.50 20.61 17.21
C THR A 305 7.71 19.44 18.16
N VAL A 306 6.84 18.45 18.11
CA VAL A 306 6.84 17.28 18.99
C VAL A 306 6.60 16.02 18.15
N GLN A 307 7.46 15.01 18.34
CA GLN A 307 7.23 13.67 17.80
C GLN A 307 6.06 13.01 18.55
N PRO A 308 5.03 12.49 17.87
CA PRO A 308 3.97 11.74 18.53
C PRO A 308 4.49 10.53 19.30
N PRO A 309 3.80 10.10 20.35
CA PRO A 309 4.12 8.84 21.04
C PRO A 309 3.88 7.64 20.12
N THR A 310 4.41 6.49 20.50
CA THR A 310 4.19 5.21 19.81
C THR A 310 2.95 4.46 20.31
N ALA A 311 2.40 4.87 21.47
CA ALA A 311 1.22 4.30 22.06
C ALA A 311 0.40 5.35 22.82
N ALA A 312 -0.92 5.18 22.87
CA ALA A 312 -1.83 6.00 23.67
C ALA A 312 -3.05 5.18 24.14
N PRO A 313 -3.69 5.54 25.26
CA PRO A 313 -4.89 4.83 25.72
C PRO A 313 -6.01 4.83 24.67
N GLY A 314 -6.62 3.67 24.46
CA GLY A 314 -7.72 3.49 23.50
C GLY A 314 -7.28 3.38 22.05
N MET A 315 -5.97 3.27 21.79
CA MET A 315 -5.41 3.03 20.49
C MET A 315 -4.72 1.66 20.45
N GLU A 316 -4.95 0.93 19.37
CA GLU A 316 -4.35 -0.40 19.18
C GLU A 316 -2.89 -0.26 18.74
N GLU A 317 -2.04 -1.13 19.27
CA GLU A 317 -0.66 -1.26 18.81
C GLU A 317 -0.59 -2.18 17.58
N PRO A 318 0.33 -1.92 16.64
CA PRO A 318 0.52 -2.82 15.51
C PRO A 318 1.04 -4.19 15.98
N PHE A 319 0.69 -5.22 15.23
CA PHE A 319 1.31 -6.54 15.41
C PHE A 319 2.83 -6.45 15.27
N THR A 320 3.29 -5.70 14.27
CA THR A 320 4.71 -5.43 14.06
C THR A 320 4.91 -4.23 13.15
N TYR A 321 6.13 -3.67 13.09
CA TYR A 321 6.44 -2.51 12.26
C TYR A 321 7.83 -2.60 11.62
N TYR A 322 8.06 -1.77 10.58
CA TYR A 322 9.33 -1.66 9.86
C TYR A 322 10.02 -0.32 10.12
N LYS A 323 11.27 -0.40 10.52
CA LYS A 323 12.14 0.76 10.72
C LYS A 323 13.57 0.40 10.33
N PRO A 324 14.09 0.93 9.20
CA PRO A 324 13.48 1.91 8.30
C PRO A 324 12.25 1.38 7.54
N SER A 325 11.46 2.31 6.95
CA SER A 325 10.36 1.98 6.06
C SER A 325 10.86 1.22 4.83
N ILE A 326 10.12 0.20 4.45
CA ILE A 326 10.25 -0.46 3.15
C ILE A 326 9.22 0.05 2.14
N ALA A 327 8.36 1.01 2.55
CA ALA A 327 7.11 1.37 1.91
C ALA A 327 6.30 0.10 1.64
N ILE A 328 5.87 -0.54 2.75
CA ILE A 328 5.14 -1.81 2.71
C ILE A 328 3.89 -1.69 1.82
N ALA A 329 3.52 -2.77 1.16
CA ALA A 329 2.48 -2.75 0.15
C ALA A 329 1.52 -3.96 0.31
N GLY A 330 0.94 -4.46 -0.79
CA GLY A 330 0.01 -5.59 -0.77
C GLY A 330 0.54 -6.80 -0.03
N MET A 331 -0.34 -7.58 0.56
CA MET A 331 0.01 -8.74 1.40
C MET A 331 -0.87 -9.96 1.13
N THR A 332 -0.37 -11.12 1.51
CA THR A 332 -1.10 -12.40 1.52
C THR A 332 -0.50 -13.37 2.53
N PHE A 333 -1.34 -14.24 3.11
CA PHE A 333 -0.87 -15.43 3.80
C PHE A 333 -0.66 -16.54 2.79
N TYR A 334 0.38 -17.35 2.99
CA TYR A 334 0.64 -18.50 2.15
C TYR A 334 0.01 -19.76 2.73
N THR A 335 -0.84 -20.42 1.96
CA THR A 335 -1.54 -21.67 2.33
C THR A 335 -1.27 -22.82 1.35
N GLY A 336 -0.48 -22.55 0.30
CA GLY A 336 -0.21 -23.48 -0.78
C GLY A 336 0.68 -24.66 -0.38
N ASP A 337 0.94 -25.53 -1.36
CA ASP A 337 1.76 -26.73 -1.24
C ASP A 337 3.10 -26.67 -1.98
N LYS A 338 3.30 -25.65 -2.83
CA LYS A 338 4.54 -25.49 -3.62
C LYS A 338 5.75 -25.11 -2.78
N PHE A 339 5.51 -24.46 -1.65
CA PHE A 339 6.49 -24.11 -0.65
C PHE A 339 6.02 -24.59 0.73
N PRO A 340 6.15 -25.87 1.07
CA PRO A 340 5.61 -26.40 2.32
C PRO A 340 6.09 -25.68 3.57
N GLU A 341 7.33 -25.18 3.55
CA GLU A 341 7.97 -24.42 4.65
C GLU A 341 7.45 -22.98 4.79
N TRP A 342 6.59 -22.52 3.87
CA TRP A 342 6.03 -21.18 3.88
C TRP A 342 4.59 -21.15 4.37
N ARG A 343 4.00 -22.33 4.58
CA ARG A 343 2.60 -22.43 4.99
C ARG A 343 2.35 -21.71 6.33
N GLY A 344 1.37 -20.82 6.34
CA GLY A 344 1.04 -19.96 7.48
C GLY A 344 1.80 -18.63 7.51
N ASP A 345 2.90 -18.48 6.77
CA ASP A 345 3.66 -17.23 6.77
C ASP A 345 2.96 -16.12 5.98
N LEU A 346 3.21 -14.88 6.41
CA LEU A 346 2.73 -13.68 5.74
C LEU A 346 3.79 -13.14 4.77
N PHE A 347 3.35 -12.79 3.58
CA PHE A 347 4.17 -12.13 2.56
C PHE A 347 3.65 -10.73 2.28
N ALA A 348 4.54 -9.74 2.28
CA ALA A 348 4.22 -8.35 2.00
C ALA A 348 5.20 -7.73 1.02
N GLY A 349 4.69 -6.99 0.04
CA GLY A 349 5.50 -6.23 -0.91
C GLY A 349 6.20 -5.05 -0.24
N GLY A 350 7.38 -4.66 -0.76
CA GLY A 350 8.10 -3.46 -0.35
C GLY A 350 8.47 -2.62 -1.57
N LEU A 351 7.95 -1.41 -1.63
CA LEU A 351 8.19 -0.49 -2.76
C LEU A 351 9.55 0.18 -2.67
N ALA A 352 9.83 0.84 -1.55
CA ALA A 352 11.12 1.50 -1.32
C ALA A 352 12.21 0.46 -1.02
N GLY A 353 11.87 -0.61 -0.32
CA GLY A 353 12.76 -1.72 -0.04
C GLY A 353 13.08 -2.59 -1.26
N ARG A 354 12.29 -2.49 -2.34
CA ARG A 354 12.44 -3.31 -3.57
C ARG A 354 12.56 -4.79 -3.25
N GLN A 355 11.63 -5.29 -2.44
CA GLN A 355 11.69 -6.63 -1.86
C GLN A 355 10.31 -7.24 -1.71
N LEU A 356 10.28 -8.55 -1.54
CA LEU A 356 9.18 -9.28 -0.94
C LEU A 356 9.61 -9.66 0.48
N SER A 357 8.88 -9.20 1.48
CA SER A 357 9.12 -9.50 2.88
C SER A 357 8.31 -10.72 3.29
N ARG A 358 8.96 -11.76 3.84
CA ARG A 358 8.33 -12.92 4.46
C ARG A 358 8.40 -12.75 5.99
N VAL A 359 7.26 -12.69 6.64
CA VAL A 359 7.13 -12.71 8.11
C VAL A 359 6.82 -14.13 8.54
N ILE A 360 7.68 -14.68 9.37
CA ILE A 360 7.62 -16.05 9.85
C ILE A 360 7.13 -16.03 11.29
N PHE A 361 6.12 -16.81 11.59
CA PHE A 361 5.52 -16.91 12.91
C PHE A 361 6.13 -18.06 13.72
N ASN A 362 6.07 -17.95 15.05
CA ASN A 362 6.36 -19.04 15.97
C ASN A 362 5.07 -19.78 16.36
N ALA A 363 5.18 -20.79 17.21
CA ALA A 363 4.06 -21.59 17.68
C ALA A 363 3.03 -20.80 18.52
N GLN A 364 3.30 -19.56 18.89
CA GLN A 364 2.41 -18.64 19.60
C GLN A 364 1.83 -17.55 18.69
N ASP A 365 1.97 -17.70 17.37
CA ASP A 365 1.55 -16.73 16.35
C ASP A 365 2.18 -15.32 16.51
N LEU A 366 3.39 -15.26 17.13
CA LEU A 366 4.17 -14.05 17.19
C LEU A 366 5.22 -14.07 16.07
N GLU A 367 5.65 -12.88 15.63
CA GLU A 367 6.74 -12.77 14.66
C GLU A 367 8.03 -13.39 15.25
N SER A 368 8.54 -14.43 14.60
CA SER A 368 9.79 -15.08 14.95
C SER A 368 10.97 -14.42 14.23
N ARG A 369 10.82 -14.16 12.96
CA ARG A 369 11.83 -13.51 12.11
C ARG A 369 11.23 -13.03 10.79
N ARG A 370 12.01 -12.17 10.11
CA ARG A 370 11.74 -11.76 8.73
C ARG A 370 12.80 -12.27 7.79
N GLN A 371 12.38 -12.59 6.58
CA GLN A 371 13.26 -12.85 5.45
C GLN A 371 12.97 -11.85 4.33
N VAL A 372 14.03 -11.43 3.65
CA VAL A 372 13.94 -10.51 2.53
C VAL A 372 14.21 -11.27 1.26
N LEU A 373 13.24 -11.31 0.35
CA LEU A 373 13.27 -12.07 -0.89
C LEU A 373 13.26 -11.11 -2.09
N LEU A 374 13.71 -11.58 -3.25
CA LEU A 374 13.64 -10.93 -4.56
C LEU A 374 14.43 -9.62 -4.69
N THR A 375 15.32 -9.29 -3.78
CA THR A 375 16.14 -8.06 -3.83
C THR A 375 17.05 -7.99 -5.06
N GLU A 376 17.52 -9.13 -5.57
CA GLU A 376 18.35 -9.21 -6.78
C GLU A 376 17.62 -8.65 -8.02
N LEU A 377 16.29 -8.67 -8.03
CA LEU A 377 15.49 -8.11 -9.12
C LEU A 377 15.48 -6.59 -9.12
N GLY A 378 15.73 -5.94 -7.99
CA GLY A 378 15.68 -4.48 -7.84
C GLY A 378 14.32 -3.86 -8.14
N GLN A 379 13.23 -4.64 -8.14
CA GLN A 379 11.89 -4.21 -8.49
C GLN A 379 11.10 -3.73 -7.28
N ARG A 380 10.29 -2.70 -7.46
CA ARG A 380 9.29 -2.27 -6.47
C ARG A 380 8.14 -3.26 -6.48
N ILE A 381 7.87 -3.94 -5.37
CA ILE A 381 6.79 -4.92 -5.27
C ILE A 381 5.54 -4.24 -4.71
N ARG A 382 4.47 -4.23 -5.52
CA ARG A 382 3.23 -3.50 -5.20
C ARG A 382 2.15 -4.38 -4.60
N ASP A 383 1.91 -5.55 -5.14
CA ASP A 383 0.91 -6.49 -4.64
C ASP A 383 1.49 -7.89 -4.60
N VAL A 384 0.96 -8.72 -3.72
CA VAL A 384 1.31 -10.12 -3.61
C VAL A 384 0.04 -10.95 -3.38
N LYS A 385 -0.11 -12.02 -4.14
CA LYS A 385 -1.23 -12.96 -4.04
C LYS A 385 -0.72 -14.39 -4.20
N GLN A 386 -1.38 -15.32 -3.53
CA GLN A 386 -1.24 -16.74 -3.85
C GLN A 386 -2.20 -17.10 -4.97
N GLY A 387 -1.68 -17.76 -5.99
CA GLY A 387 -2.49 -18.31 -7.08
C GLY A 387 -3.18 -19.62 -6.69
N PRO A 388 -4.25 -20.01 -7.42
CA PRO A 388 -4.94 -21.30 -7.20
C PRO A 388 -4.03 -22.51 -7.50
N ASP A 389 -2.94 -22.28 -8.22
CA ASP A 389 -1.89 -23.28 -8.50
C ASP A 389 -0.88 -23.46 -7.34
N GLY A 390 -1.05 -22.70 -6.26
CA GLY A 390 -0.21 -22.75 -5.08
C GLY A 390 1.09 -21.96 -5.17
N PHE A 391 1.37 -21.25 -6.28
CA PHE A 391 2.51 -20.34 -6.38
C PHE A 391 2.18 -18.93 -5.83
N LEU A 392 3.23 -18.17 -5.52
CA LEU A 392 3.08 -16.74 -5.24
C LEU A 392 3.22 -15.94 -6.53
N TYR A 393 2.43 -14.86 -6.60
CA TYR A 393 2.46 -13.90 -7.69
C TYR A 393 2.62 -12.50 -7.11
N VAL A 394 3.50 -11.70 -7.72
CA VAL A 394 3.70 -10.32 -7.31
C VAL A 394 3.60 -9.38 -8.51
N THR A 395 3.06 -8.17 -8.29
CA THR A 395 3.08 -7.10 -9.29
C THR A 395 4.26 -6.17 -9.04
N THR A 396 4.89 -5.68 -10.10
CA THR A 396 5.97 -4.70 -9.99
C THR A 396 5.44 -3.29 -10.26
N ASP A 397 5.71 -2.33 -9.35
CA ASP A 397 5.31 -0.92 -9.50
C ASP A 397 6.32 -0.17 -10.40
N MET A 398 6.37 -0.56 -11.67
CA MET A 398 7.32 -0.06 -12.66
C MET A 398 6.60 0.29 -13.96
N ARG A 399 7.18 1.25 -14.73
CA ARG A 399 6.64 1.60 -16.05
C ARG A 399 6.65 0.39 -17.00
N ASP A 400 7.77 -0.33 -17.01
CA ASP A 400 7.89 -1.61 -17.73
C ASP A 400 7.59 -2.72 -16.72
N GLY A 401 6.31 -2.76 -16.28
CA GLY A 401 5.85 -3.60 -15.21
C GLY A 401 5.54 -5.03 -15.64
N ALA A 402 5.44 -5.89 -14.65
CA ALA A 402 5.16 -7.30 -14.84
C ALA A 402 4.35 -7.88 -13.66
N VAL A 403 3.70 -8.99 -13.90
CA VAL A 403 3.38 -9.97 -12.88
C VAL A 403 4.49 -11.01 -12.87
N LEU A 404 5.03 -11.31 -11.70
CA LEU A 404 6.07 -12.32 -11.52
C LEU A 404 5.47 -13.51 -10.78
N ARG A 405 5.51 -14.71 -11.41
CA ARG A 405 5.19 -15.96 -10.72
C ARG A 405 6.46 -16.48 -10.05
N ILE A 406 6.36 -16.82 -8.78
CA ILE A 406 7.46 -17.29 -7.95
C ILE A 406 7.29 -18.80 -7.73
N GLU A 407 8.28 -19.55 -8.14
CA GLU A 407 8.33 -21.02 -8.10
C GLU A 407 9.54 -21.51 -7.31
N PRO A 408 9.53 -22.71 -6.71
CA PRO A 408 10.75 -23.36 -6.25
C PRO A 408 11.71 -23.58 -7.44
N ALA A 409 12.98 -23.21 -7.30
CA ALA A 409 13.98 -23.63 -8.26
C ALA A 409 14.44 -25.05 -7.94
N GLN A 410 14.46 -25.92 -8.94
CA GLN A 410 15.02 -27.28 -8.83
C GLN A 410 16.53 -27.25 -8.67
#